data_32853405cefd449a1ef5b7fa520a2b4f
#
_entry.id   32853405cefd449a1ef5b7fa520a2b4f
#
_cell.length_a   1.000
_cell.length_b   1.000
_cell.length_c   1.000
_cell.angle_alpha   90.00
_cell.angle_beta   90.00
_cell.angle_gamma   90.00
#
_symmetry.space_group_name_H-M   'P 1'
#
loop_
_entity.id
_entity.type
_entity.pdbx_description
1 polymer ?
#
loop_
_entity_poly.entity_id
_entity_poly.type
_entity_poly.pdbx_seq_one_letter_code
_entity_poly.pdbx_strand_id
1 'polypeptide(L)'
;MYKRQDLPGLIEGASQGKGLGHQFLRHIERCRVIVHVIDMSGSEGRDPYEDYVTINKELGEYEYRLLERPQIIVANKMDGDEAEENLKKFKEKLGDQKVFPIIAPIHEGIDAVLYAVADALETAPDFFNQEEEQESVLYTYKEEEKPFTIHNKGNGVWEVTGKKVERLVQMASFTTDDGFQRFALQIRNMGIDDALREAGCEDGDTVRLYDFEFEFYN
;
A
#
# COMPACT_ATOMS: atom_id res chain seq x y z
N MET A 1 -0.02 -21.17 -5.81
CA MET A 1 0.11 -20.18 -6.91
C MET A 1 1.11 -19.13 -6.46
N TYR A 2 2.28 -19.05 -7.09
CA TYR A 2 3.29 -18.03 -6.74
C TYR A 2 2.94 -16.70 -7.40
N LYS A 3 3.01 -15.62 -6.62
CA LYS A 3 2.85 -14.24 -7.13
C LYS A 3 4.21 -13.56 -7.16
N ARG A 4 4.52 -12.90 -8.27
CA ARG A 4 5.66 -11.99 -8.38
C ARG A 4 5.16 -10.56 -8.31
N GLN A 5 5.84 -9.73 -7.57
CA GLN A 5 5.55 -8.31 -7.48
C GLN A 5 6.82 -7.53 -7.80
N ASP A 6 6.71 -6.64 -8.77
CA ASP A 6 7.75 -5.65 -9.05
C ASP A 6 7.66 -4.53 -8.03
N LEU A 7 8.82 -4.14 -7.51
CA LEU A 7 8.97 -3.12 -6.49
C LEU A 7 9.94 -2.07 -7.03
N PRO A 8 9.45 -1.04 -7.72
CA PRO A 8 10.30 -0.02 -8.33
C PRO A 8 11.04 0.79 -7.27
N GLY A 9 12.37 0.77 -7.35
CA GLY A 9 13.30 1.66 -6.67
C GLY A 9 13.10 1.86 -5.17
N LEU A 10 13.76 1.07 -4.34
CA LEU A 10 14.00 1.48 -2.96
C LEU A 10 14.87 2.75 -2.98
N ILE A 11 14.33 3.83 -2.46
CA ILE A 11 15.02 5.12 -2.39
C ILE A 11 15.66 5.23 -1.01
N GLU A 12 16.87 5.78 -0.93
CA GLU A 12 17.54 6.11 0.31
C GLU A 12 16.61 6.94 1.23
N GLY A 13 16.43 6.47 2.48
CA GLY A 13 15.51 7.07 3.45
C GLY A 13 14.09 6.53 3.42
N ALA A 14 13.85 5.42 2.72
CA ALA A 14 12.54 4.76 2.65
C ALA A 14 12.06 4.29 4.05
N SER A 15 12.96 3.79 4.89
CA SER A 15 12.70 3.39 6.28
C SER A 15 12.32 4.56 7.18
N GLN A 16 12.78 5.77 6.86
CA GLN A 16 12.50 7.01 7.63
C GLN A 16 11.23 7.73 7.17
N GLY A 17 10.41 7.12 6.30
CA GLY A 17 9.15 7.68 5.82
C GLY A 17 9.30 8.75 4.73
N LYS A 18 10.48 8.90 4.12
CA LYS A 18 10.65 9.78 2.95
C LYS A 18 10.04 9.11 1.71
N GLY A 19 9.05 9.74 1.14
CA GLY A 19 8.39 9.26 -0.09
C GLY A 19 7.39 8.12 0.15
N LEU A 20 7.30 7.20 -0.82
CA LEU A 20 6.42 6.01 -0.76
C LEU A 20 6.98 4.88 0.12
N GLY A 21 8.09 5.11 0.85
CA GLY A 21 8.88 4.09 1.51
C GLY A 21 8.12 3.14 2.43
N HIS A 22 7.30 3.64 3.35
CA HIS A 22 6.53 2.81 4.27
C HIS A 22 5.47 1.94 3.57
N GLN A 23 4.80 2.47 2.55
CA GLN A 23 3.82 1.68 1.78
C GLN A 23 4.51 0.63 0.93
N PHE A 24 5.69 0.93 0.42
CA PHE A 24 6.52 0.06 -0.39
C PHE A 24 7.06 -1.12 0.43
N LEU A 25 7.63 -0.88 1.60
CA LEU A 25 8.17 -1.90 2.49
C LEU A 25 7.08 -2.89 2.94
N ARG A 26 5.83 -2.42 3.12
CA ARG A 26 4.68 -3.28 3.40
C ARG A 26 4.38 -4.32 2.31
N HIS A 27 4.77 -4.06 1.07
CA HIS A 27 4.67 -5.06 0.01
C HIS A 27 5.77 -6.12 0.11
N ILE A 28 6.97 -5.75 0.55
CA ILE A 28 8.07 -6.70 0.77
C ILE A 28 7.77 -7.64 1.94
N GLU A 29 7.08 -7.18 2.98
CA GLU A 29 6.64 -8.02 4.10
C GLU A 29 5.94 -9.31 3.64
N ARG A 30 5.20 -9.22 2.55
CA ARG A 30 4.45 -10.36 1.99
C ARG A 30 5.28 -11.29 1.09
N CYS A 31 6.54 -10.97 0.85
CA CYS A 31 7.42 -11.79 0.03
C CYS A 31 8.14 -12.83 0.89
N ARG A 32 8.19 -14.08 0.45
CA ARG A 32 8.97 -15.14 1.11
C ARG A 32 10.43 -15.14 0.66
N VAL A 33 10.69 -14.68 -0.57
CA VAL A 33 12.00 -14.57 -1.18
C VAL A 33 12.13 -13.20 -1.82
N ILE A 34 13.27 -12.56 -1.69
CA ILE A 34 13.58 -11.27 -2.30
C ILE A 34 14.55 -11.50 -3.46
N VAL A 35 14.23 -10.96 -4.63
CA VAL A 35 15.14 -10.91 -5.77
C VAL A 35 15.70 -9.49 -5.84
N HIS A 36 16.97 -9.33 -5.50
CA HIS A 36 17.67 -8.05 -5.51
C HIS A 36 18.39 -7.87 -6.84
N VAL A 37 17.85 -7.02 -7.71
CA VAL A 37 18.38 -6.75 -9.04
C VAL A 37 19.26 -5.51 -9.00
N ILE A 38 20.53 -5.65 -9.40
CA ILE A 38 21.56 -4.62 -9.32
C ILE A 38 22.04 -4.28 -10.73
N ASP A 39 22.17 -3.00 -11.03
CA ASP A 39 22.69 -2.49 -12.29
C ASP A 39 24.23 -2.56 -12.28
N MET A 40 24.80 -3.38 -13.16
CA MET A 40 26.25 -3.53 -13.30
C MET A 40 26.86 -2.62 -14.37
N SER A 41 26.04 -1.89 -15.15
CA SER A 41 26.55 -1.10 -16.28
C SER A 41 27.41 0.09 -15.87
N GLY A 42 27.25 0.58 -14.63
CA GLY A 42 27.93 1.82 -14.19
C GLY A 42 27.43 3.08 -14.90
N SER A 43 26.38 3.01 -15.72
CA SER A 43 25.90 4.09 -16.59
C SER A 43 25.45 5.35 -15.85
N GLU A 44 25.07 5.21 -14.55
CA GLU A 44 24.65 6.32 -13.69
C GLU A 44 25.76 6.83 -12.76
N GLY A 45 26.99 6.32 -12.90
CA GLY A 45 28.13 6.67 -12.06
C GLY A 45 28.04 6.20 -10.62
N ARG A 46 27.21 5.19 -10.34
CA ARG A 46 27.02 4.58 -9.02
C ARG A 46 27.86 3.31 -8.89
N ASP A 47 28.39 3.04 -7.68
CA ASP A 47 29.02 1.75 -7.36
C ASP A 47 27.93 0.71 -7.07
N PRO A 48 27.85 -0.40 -7.84
CA PRO A 48 26.86 -1.45 -7.61
C PRO A 48 26.88 -2.05 -6.20
N TYR A 49 28.04 -2.07 -5.55
CA TYR A 49 28.16 -2.58 -4.20
C TYR A 49 27.62 -1.59 -3.15
N GLU A 50 27.82 -0.30 -3.37
CA GLU A 50 27.24 0.71 -2.49
C GLU A 50 25.70 0.73 -2.58
N ASP A 51 25.14 0.58 -3.78
CA ASP A 51 23.71 0.42 -3.98
C ASP A 51 23.17 -0.82 -3.25
N TYR A 52 23.88 -1.96 -3.37
CA TYR A 52 23.52 -3.18 -2.64
C TYR A 52 23.52 -2.99 -1.12
N VAL A 53 24.54 -2.35 -0.57
CA VAL A 53 24.67 -2.09 0.87
C VAL A 53 23.57 -1.13 1.34
N THR A 54 23.30 -0.08 0.57
CA THR A 54 22.26 0.91 0.90
C THR A 54 20.88 0.26 0.99
N ILE A 55 20.53 -0.57 0.01
CA ILE A 55 19.25 -1.29 0.01
C ILE A 55 19.16 -2.26 1.19
N ASN A 56 20.21 -3.02 1.48
CA ASN A 56 20.21 -3.93 2.62
C ASN A 56 20.12 -3.18 3.95
N LYS A 57 20.73 -2.01 4.07
CA LYS A 57 20.59 -1.16 5.24
C LYS A 57 19.12 -0.72 5.43
N GLU A 58 18.48 -0.25 4.36
CA GLU A 58 17.06 0.14 4.39
C GLU A 58 16.15 -1.03 4.78
N LEU A 59 16.42 -2.24 4.25
CA LEU A 59 15.69 -3.45 4.63
C LEU A 59 15.91 -3.83 6.09
N GLY A 60 17.10 -3.57 6.62
CA GLY A 60 17.45 -3.87 8.01
C GLY A 60 16.89 -2.88 9.03
N GLU A 61 16.69 -1.62 8.63
CA GLU A 61 16.08 -0.58 9.47
C GLU A 61 14.54 -0.75 9.57
N TYR A 62 13.96 -1.60 8.74
CA TYR A 62 12.55 -1.91 8.78
C TYR A 62 12.23 -3.05 9.75
N GLU A 63 11.19 -2.90 10.58
CA GLU A 63 10.92 -3.75 11.76
C GLU A 63 10.57 -5.23 11.46
N TYR A 64 10.27 -5.60 10.22
CA TYR A 64 9.66 -6.90 9.86
C TYR A 64 10.68 -7.98 9.43
N ARG A 65 11.89 -8.01 10.00
CA ARG A 65 12.87 -9.08 9.79
C ARG A 65 13.11 -9.37 8.30
N LEU A 66 13.15 -8.32 7.45
CA LEU A 66 13.26 -8.48 6.00
C LEU A 66 14.61 -9.06 5.56
N LEU A 67 15.68 -8.81 6.32
CA LEU A 67 17.02 -9.37 6.05
C LEU A 67 17.12 -10.87 6.34
N GLU A 68 16.20 -11.46 7.09
CA GLU A 68 16.17 -12.89 7.36
C GLU A 68 15.60 -13.70 6.20
N ARG A 69 15.01 -13.02 5.23
CA ARG A 69 14.44 -13.65 4.04
C ARG A 69 15.55 -14.03 3.06
N PRO A 70 15.44 -15.20 2.42
CA PRO A 70 16.38 -15.56 1.36
C PRO A 70 16.44 -14.48 0.28
N GLN A 71 17.66 -14.01 -0.02
CA GLN A 71 17.90 -13.05 -1.09
C GLN A 71 18.59 -13.74 -2.26
N ILE A 72 18.07 -13.53 -3.48
CA ILE A 72 18.69 -13.93 -4.74
C ILE A 72 19.28 -12.67 -5.37
N ILE A 73 20.60 -12.61 -5.45
CA ILE A 73 21.33 -11.44 -5.97
C ILE A 73 21.50 -11.60 -7.47
N VAL A 74 21.00 -10.62 -8.21
CA VAL A 74 20.99 -10.62 -9.68
C VAL A 74 21.77 -9.42 -10.19
N ALA A 75 22.82 -9.70 -10.97
CA ALA A 75 23.65 -8.72 -11.66
C ALA A 75 23.06 -8.49 -13.06
N ASN A 76 22.36 -7.38 -13.27
CA ASN A 76 21.71 -7.04 -14.54
C ASN A 76 22.55 -6.07 -15.38
N LYS A 77 22.18 -5.93 -16.64
CA LYS A 77 22.86 -5.10 -17.65
C LYS A 77 24.31 -5.54 -17.90
N MET A 78 24.50 -6.87 -17.99
CA MET A 78 25.83 -7.45 -18.24
C MET A 78 26.37 -7.18 -19.66
N ASP A 79 25.61 -6.50 -20.50
CA ASP A 79 25.99 -6.00 -21.84
C ASP A 79 26.71 -4.63 -21.81
N GLY A 80 26.87 -4.02 -20.64
CA GLY A 80 27.62 -2.79 -20.49
C GLY A 80 29.15 -3.00 -20.54
N ASP A 81 29.89 -2.04 -21.07
CA ASP A 81 31.34 -2.13 -21.25
C ASP A 81 32.10 -2.36 -19.92
N GLU A 82 31.63 -1.82 -18.82
CA GLU A 82 32.23 -1.94 -17.48
C GLU A 82 31.61 -3.06 -16.64
N ALA A 83 30.58 -3.73 -17.13
CA ALA A 83 29.76 -4.66 -16.35
C ALA A 83 30.55 -5.84 -15.78
N GLU A 84 31.46 -6.41 -16.57
CA GLU A 84 32.30 -7.56 -16.13
C GLU A 84 33.28 -7.14 -15.03
N GLU A 85 33.88 -5.96 -15.14
CA GLU A 85 34.79 -5.43 -14.12
C GLU A 85 34.04 -5.09 -12.84
N ASN A 86 32.88 -4.47 -12.96
CA ASN A 86 32.00 -4.15 -11.84
C ASN A 86 31.52 -5.43 -11.14
N LEU A 87 31.13 -6.46 -11.88
CA LEU A 87 30.73 -7.75 -11.32
C LEU A 87 31.87 -8.41 -10.55
N LYS A 88 33.10 -8.32 -11.06
CA LYS A 88 34.28 -8.88 -10.37
C LYS A 88 34.53 -8.18 -9.05
N LYS A 89 34.55 -6.84 -9.06
CA LYS A 89 34.72 -6.02 -7.84
C LYS A 89 33.58 -6.27 -6.85
N PHE A 90 32.37 -6.40 -7.34
CA PHE A 90 31.19 -6.70 -6.54
C PHE A 90 31.32 -8.05 -5.83
N LYS A 91 31.68 -9.13 -6.56
CA LYS A 91 31.90 -10.47 -5.99
C LYS A 91 33.03 -10.51 -4.97
N GLU A 92 34.12 -9.78 -5.21
CA GLU A 92 35.26 -9.69 -4.27
C GLU A 92 34.83 -9.08 -2.93
N LYS A 93 33.94 -8.07 -2.94
CA LYS A 93 33.40 -7.45 -1.72
C LYS A 93 32.30 -8.28 -1.07
N LEU A 94 31.52 -9.02 -1.85
CA LEU A 94 30.37 -9.78 -1.38
C LEU A 94 30.75 -11.12 -0.71
N GLY A 95 31.92 -11.70 -1.07
CA GLY A 95 32.38 -13.01 -0.61
C GLY A 95 31.69 -14.18 -1.31
N ASP A 96 31.37 -15.25 -0.56
CA ASP A 96 30.90 -16.53 -1.10
C ASP A 96 29.43 -16.54 -1.56
N GLN A 97 28.74 -15.40 -1.56
CA GLN A 97 27.36 -15.35 -1.97
C GLN A 97 27.21 -15.51 -3.49
N LYS A 98 26.20 -16.29 -3.90
CA LYS A 98 25.94 -16.55 -5.30
C LYS A 98 25.29 -15.34 -5.98
N VAL A 99 25.89 -14.90 -7.09
CA VAL A 99 25.39 -13.79 -7.91
C VAL A 99 25.04 -14.33 -9.29
N PHE A 100 23.86 -13.99 -9.81
CA PHE A 100 23.35 -14.42 -11.09
C PHE A 100 23.49 -13.30 -12.12
N PRO A 101 24.43 -13.40 -13.08
CA PRO A 101 24.53 -12.42 -14.16
C PRO A 101 23.40 -12.62 -15.16
N ILE A 102 22.78 -11.52 -15.59
CA ILE A 102 21.71 -11.54 -16.60
C ILE A 102 21.82 -10.35 -17.56
N ILE A 103 21.20 -10.51 -18.73
CA ILE A 103 20.87 -9.43 -19.66
C ILE A 103 19.36 -9.50 -19.89
N ALA A 104 18.61 -8.74 -19.09
CA ALA A 104 17.16 -8.84 -19.03
C ALA A 104 16.45 -8.60 -20.39
N PRO A 105 16.84 -7.62 -21.23
CA PRO A 105 16.16 -7.35 -22.50
C PRO A 105 16.19 -8.53 -23.50
N ILE A 106 17.24 -9.35 -23.46
CA ILE A 106 17.39 -10.53 -24.34
C ILE A 106 17.13 -11.85 -23.63
N HIS A 107 16.65 -11.81 -22.40
CA HIS A 107 16.31 -12.97 -21.55
C HIS A 107 17.52 -13.89 -21.23
N GLU A 108 18.76 -13.41 -21.39
CA GLU A 108 19.94 -14.18 -21.04
C GLU A 108 20.13 -14.32 -19.54
N GLY A 109 20.38 -15.54 -19.04
CA GLY A 109 20.61 -15.86 -17.63
C GLY A 109 19.36 -15.92 -16.75
N ILE A 110 18.17 -15.57 -17.24
CA ILE A 110 16.92 -15.49 -16.45
C ILE A 110 16.50 -16.87 -15.92
N ASP A 111 16.64 -17.94 -16.68
CA ASP A 111 16.23 -19.28 -16.23
C ASP A 111 16.98 -19.72 -14.97
N ALA A 112 18.26 -19.39 -14.85
CA ALA A 112 19.06 -19.69 -13.66
C ALA A 112 18.54 -18.96 -12.42
N VAL A 113 18.07 -17.72 -12.58
CA VAL A 113 17.43 -16.95 -11.50
C VAL A 113 16.09 -17.59 -11.11
N LEU A 114 15.26 -17.99 -12.08
CA LEU A 114 13.97 -18.61 -11.82
C LEU A 114 14.10 -19.94 -11.07
N TYR A 115 15.07 -20.78 -11.42
CA TYR A 115 15.36 -22.02 -10.68
C TYR A 115 15.83 -21.71 -9.26
N ALA A 116 16.75 -20.74 -9.08
CA ALA A 116 17.21 -20.36 -7.76
C ALA A 116 16.07 -19.81 -6.86
N VAL A 117 15.14 -19.06 -7.44
CA VAL A 117 13.95 -18.57 -6.73
C VAL A 117 13.04 -19.74 -6.36
N ALA A 118 12.83 -20.70 -7.25
CA ALA A 118 12.02 -21.89 -6.97
C ALA A 118 12.59 -22.69 -5.80
N ASP A 119 13.90 -22.99 -5.85
CA ASP A 119 14.61 -23.72 -4.80
C ASP A 119 14.54 -22.96 -3.45
N ALA A 120 14.74 -21.64 -3.48
CA ALA A 120 14.64 -20.82 -2.29
C ALA A 120 13.21 -20.80 -1.71
N LEU A 121 12.16 -20.83 -2.54
CA LEU A 121 10.78 -20.88 -2.10
C LEU A 121 10.39 -22.20 -1.44
N GLU A 122 11.02 -23.31 -1.80
CA GLU A 122 10.80 -24.61 -1.15
C GLU A 122 11.27 -24.62 0.30
N THR A 123 12.37 -23.95 0.57
CA THR A 123 13.04 -23.94 1.88
C THR A 123 12.75 -22.67 2.71
N ALA A 124 12.22 -21.60 2.09
CA ALA A 124 11.94 -20.35 2.77
C ALA A 124 10.90 -20.52 3.87
N PRO A 125 11.17 -20.04 5.09
CA PRO A 125 10.20 -20.04 6.18
C PRO A 125 8.92 -19.29 5.78
N ASP A 126 7.80 -19.71 6.37
CA ASP A 126 6.57 -18.97 6.29
C ASP A 126 6.53 -17.92 7.41
N PHE A 127 6.95 -16.71 7.09
CA PHE A 127 7.00 -15.62 8.05
C PHE A 127 5.61 -15.12 8.46
N PHE A 128 4.55 -15.43 7.71
CA PHE A 128 3.18 -15.04 8.00
C PHE A 128 2.58 -15.76 9.20
N ASN A 129 2.87 -17.05 9.34
CA ASN A 129 2.27 -17.86 10.38
C ASN A 129 2.94 -17.68 11.76
N GLN A 130 4.10 -17.03 11.83
CA GLN A 130 4.82 -16.82 13.11
C GLN A 130 4.37 -15.56 13.86
N GLU A 131 3.79 -14.56 13.17
CA GLU A 131 3.29 -13.32 13.78
C GLU A 131 1.83 -13.44 14.22
N GLU A 132 1.03 -14.31 13.61
CA GLU A 132 -0.37 -14.52 14.01
C GLU A 132 -0.52 -15.22 15.37
N GLU A 133 0.53 -15.86 15.92
CA GLU A 133 0.48 -16.45 17.27
C GLU A 133 0.68 -15.42 18.40
N GLN A 134 1.13 -14.20 18.13
CA GLN A 134 1.33 -13.16 19.16
C GLN A 134 0.37 -11.98 19.12
N GLU A 135 -0.33 -11.76 18.01
CA GLU A 135 -1.43 -10.82 17.95
C GLU A 135 -2.65 -11.47 17.28
N SER A 136 -3.35 -12.31 18.00
CA SER A 136 -4.78 -12.44 17.75
C SER A 136 -5.41 -11.09 18.11
N VAL A 137 -5.33 -10.12 17.21
CA VAL A 137 -6.25 -9.01 17.22
C VAL A 137 -7.61 -9.67 17.03
N LEU A 138 -8.28 -9.89 18.17
CA LEU A 138 -9.69 -10.25 18.17
C LEU A 138 -10.36 -9.12 17.41
N TYR A 139 -10.59 -9.29 16.11
CA TYR A 139 -11.56 -8.50 15.38
C TYR A 139 -12.90 -8.82 16.03
N THR A 140 -13.16 -8.20 17.16
CA THR A 140 -14.51 -7.98 17.58
C THR A 140 -15.14 -7.23 16.42
N TYR A 141 -16.02 -7.91 15.69
CA TYR A 141 -16.98 -7.26 14.81
C TYR A 141 -17.64 -6.19 15.69
N LYS A 142 -17.10 -4.97 15.65
CA LYS A 142 -17.86 -3.80 16.06
C LYS A 142 -18.94 -3.77 15.00
N GLU A 143 -20.17 -4.06 15.41
CA GLU A 143 -21.36 -3.67 14.65
C GLU A 143 -21.03 -2.31 14.06
N GLU A 144 -21.01 -2.21 12.72
CA GLU A 144 -20.72 -0.93 12.07
C GLU A 144 -21.69 0.06 12.70
N GLU A 145 -21.17 0.98 13.50
CA GLU A 145 -21.97 2.10 14.00
C GLU A 145 -22.63 2.65 12.75
N LYS A 146 -23.96 2.56 12.69
CA LYS A 146 -24.72 3.05 11.54
C LYS A 146 -24.15 4.41 11.18
N PRO A 147 -23.78 4.66 9.94
CA PRO A 147 -23.04 5.86 9.54
C PRO A 147 -23.75 7.15 9.95
N PHE A 148 -25.05 7.05 10.24
CA PHE A 148 -25.93 8.10 10.74
C PHE A 148 -27.12 7.48 11.49
N THR A 149 -27.80 8.32 12.26
CA THR A 149 -29.05 7.99 12.97
C THR A 149 -30.09 9.04 12.62
N ILE A 150 -31.32 8.62 12.34
CA ILE A 150 -32.45 9.48 12.01
C ILE A 150 -33.38 9.57 13.22
N HIS A 151 -33.76 10.78 13.58
CA HIS A 151 -34.68 11.07 14.66
C HIS A 151 -35.87 11.88 14.14
N ASN A 152 -37.08 11.35 14.29
CA ASN A 152 -38.32 12.13 14.03
C ASN A 152 -38.60 13.04 15.23
N LYS A 153 -38.57 14.34 15.00
CA LYS A 153 -38.88 15.37 16.05
C LYS A 153 -40.35 15.74 16.08
N GLY A 154 -41.15 15.19 15.17
CA GLY A 154 -42.55 15.56 14.99
C GLY A 154 -42.76 16.81 14.12
N ASN A 155 -44.01 17.08 13.75
CA ASN A 155 -44.39 18.24 12.92
C ASN A 155 -43.67 18.34 11.57
N GLY A 156 -43.32 17.24 10.95
CA GLY A 156 -42.58 17.23 9.68
C GLY A 156 -41.11 17.63 9.80
N VAL A 157 -40.49 17.47 10.99
CA VAL A 157 -39.06 17.78 11.21
C VAL A 157 -38.29 16.51 11.53
N TRP A 158 -37.25 16.26 10.75
CA TRP A 158 -36.35 15.10 10.87
C TRP A 158 -34.93 15.57 11.17
N GLU A 159 -34.28 14.95 12.13
CA GLU A 159 -32.89 15.23 12.47
C GLU A 159 -32.02 14.04 12.15
N VAL A 160 -30.94 14.25 11.39
CA VAL A 160 -29.96 13.23 11.05
C VAL A 160 -28.63 13.56 11.73
N THR A 161 -28.15 12.64 12.56
CA THR A 161 -26.91 12.80 13.33
C THR A 161 -25.93 11.67 13.02
N GLY A 162 -24.64 11.91 13.17
CA GLY A 162 -23.58 10.91 12.99
C GLY A 162 -22.23 11.54 12.68
N LYS A 163 -21.14 10.93 13.12
CA LYS A 163 -19.77 11.46 12.93
C LYS A 163 -19.41 11.71 11.46
N LYS A 164 -19.93 10.88 10.56
CA LYS A 164 -19.68 11.05 9.11
C LYS A 164 -20.50 12.23 8.57
N VAL A 165 -21.74 12.42 9.03
CA VAL A 165 -22.61 13.53 8.63
C VAL A 165 -22.05 14.84 9.14
N GLU A 166 -21.61 14.89 10.40
CA GLU A 166 -20.99 16.07 11.01
C GLU A 166 -19.78 16.56 10.18
N ARG A 167 -18.86 15.65 9.86
CA ARG A 167 -17.70 15.97 9.02
C ARG A 167 -18.10 16.49 7.64
N LEU A 168 -19.13 15.90 7.06
CA LEU A 168 -19.63 16.29 5.74
C LEU A 168 -20.18 17.72 5.77
N VAL A 169 -20.96 18.08 6.78
CA VAL A 169 -21.48 19.45 6.98
C VAL A 169 -20.34 20.44 7.22
N GLN A 170 -19.35 20.09 8.07
CA GLN A 170 -18.20 20.96 8.36
C GLN A 170 -17.29 21.19 7.15
N MET A 171 -17.21 20.23 6.22
CA MET A 171 -16.38 20.33 5.01
C MET A 171 -17.14 20.92 3.81
N ALA A 172 -18.45 21.03 3.90
CA ALA A 172 -19.28 21.55 2.80
C ALA A 172 -19.11 23.06 2.64
N SER A 173 -18.95 23.49 1.40
CA SER A 173 -18.98 24.91 1.05
C SER A 173 -20.36 25.25 0.46
N PHE A 174 -21.19 25.91 1.25
CA PHE A 174 -22.54 26.32 0.83
C PHE A 174 -22.56 27.67 0.12
N THR A 175 -21.40 28.24 -0.19
CA THR A 175 -21.29 29.55 -0.85
C THR A 175 -21.34 29.49 -2.38
N THR A 176 -21.23 28.28 -2.95
CA THR A 176 -21.25 28.05 -4.39
C THR A 176 -22.24 26.95 -4.77
N ASP A 177 -22.92 27.09 -5.92
CA ASP A 177 -23.86 26.07 -6.43
C ASP A 177 -23.18 24.70 -6.61
N ASP A 178 -21.92 24.67 -7.05
CA ASP A 178 -21.15 23.46 -7.23
C ASP A 178 -20.86 22.76 -5.88
N GLY A 179 -20.61 23.53 -4.83
CA GLY A 179 -20.44 23.01 -3.47
C GLY A 179 -21.71 22.36 -2.92
N PHE A 180 -22.86 22.99 -3.18
CA PHE A 180 -24.16 22.47 -2.79
C PHE A 180 -24.51 21.16 -3.53
N GLN A 181 -24.28 21.10 -4.85
CA GLN A 181 -24.51 19.87 -5.63
C GLN A 181 -23.65 18.71 -5.17
N ARG A 182 -22.39 18.97 -4.86
CA ARG A 182 -21.46 17.92 -4.30
C ARG A 182 -21.94 17.42 -2.96
N PHE A 183 -22.39 18.32 -2.08
CA PHE A 183 -22.93 17.95 -0.78
C PHE A 183 -24.19 17.09 -0.91
N ALA A 184 -25.15 17.47 -1.75
CA ALA A 184 -26.36 16.70 -2.02
C ALA A 184 -26.04 15.29 -2.57
N LEU A 185 -25.07 15.19 -3.50
CA LEU A 185 -24.62 13.92 -4.02
C LEU A 185 -24.00 13.02 -2.95
N GLN A 186 -23.25 13.59 -2.02
CA GLN A 186 -22.63 12.83 -0.92
C GLN A 186 -23.68 12.32 0.08
N ILE A 187 -24.68 13.12 0.40
CA ILE A 187 -25.84 12.70 1.23
C ILE A 187 -26.56 11.51 0.59
N ARG A 188 -26.83 11.60 -0.71
CA ARG A 188 -27.47 10.52 -1.47
C ARG A 188 -26.60 9.25 -1.49
N ASN A 189 -25.29 9.38 -1.71
CA ASN A 189 -24.36 8.24 -1.71
C ASN A 189 -24.20 7.58 -0.32
N MET A 190 -24.47 8.31 0.76
CA MET A 190 -24.53 7.76 2.12
C MET A 190 -25.82 7.00 2.40
N GLY A 191 -26.81 7.05 1.51
CA GLY A 191 -28.12 6.41 1.68
C GLY A 191 -29.04 7.13 2.67
N ILE A 192 -28.78 8.40 2.96
CA ILE A 192 -29.61 9.18 3.90
C ILE A 192 -30.99 9.41 3.32
N ASP A 193 -31.10 9.68 2.00
CA ASP A 193 -32.39 9.89 1.32
C ASP A 193 -33.26 8.64 1.42
N ASP A 194 -32.71 7.46 1.15
CA ASP A 194 -33.46 6.21 1.22
C ASP A 194 -33.88 5.88 2.67
N ALA A 195 -32.99 6.12 3.62
CA ALA A 195 -33.30 5.89 5.03
C ALA A 195 -34.34 6.87 5.58
N LEU A 196 -34.39 8.13 5.11
CA LEU A 196 -35.45 9.09 5.46
C LEU A 196 -36.80 8.63 4.92
N ARG A 197 -36.86 8.13 3.66
CA ARG A 197 -38.09 7.56 3.09
C ARG A 197 -38.58 6.35 3.86
N GLU A 198 -37.69 5.44 4.20
CA GLU A 198 -38.02 4.26 5.02
C GLU A 198 -38.53 4.65 6.42
N ALA A 199 -38.01 5.76 6.98
CA ALA A 199 -38.45 6.28 8.24
C ALA A 199 -39.82 6.99 8.18
N GLY A 200 -40.33 7.31 6.97
CA GLY A 200 -41.62 7.94 6.73
C GLY A 200 -41.56 9.47 6.54
N CYS A 201 -40.42 9.99 6.06
CA CYS A 201 -40.28 11.39 5.65
C CYS A 201 -41.05 11.65 4.36
N GLU A 202 -41.86 12.69 4.29
CA GLU A 202 -42.69 13.06 3.14
C GLU A 202 -42.18 14.32 2.45
N ASP A 203 -42.60 14.55 1.20
CA ASP A 203 -42.22 15.72 0.42
C ASP A 203 -42.68 17.01 1.14
N GLY A 204 -41.76 17.95 1.34
CA GLY A 204 -41.96 19.18 2.08
C GLY A 204 -41.60 19.11 3.56
N ASP A 205 -41.20 17.94 4.07
CA ASP A 205 -40.66 17.84 5.43
C ASP A 205 -39.29 18.50 5.53
N THR A 206 -39.00 19.04 6.71
CA THR A 206 -37.72 19.70 7.00
C THR A 206 -36.71 18.66 7.55
N VAL A 207 -35.57 18.54 6.90
CA VAL A 207 -34.46 17.71 7.36
C VAL A 207 -33.34 18.59 7.92
N ARG A 208 -32.94 18.29 9.15
CA ARG A 208 -31.85 18.99 9.85
C ARG A 208 -30.61 18.10 9.95
N LEU A 209 -29.48 18.62 9.46
CA LEU A 209 -28.16 18.03 9.57
C LEU A 209 -27.27 18.98 10.38
N TYR A 210 -27.25 18.86 11.71
CA TYR A 210 -26.57 19.81 12.61
C TYR A 210 -27.04 21.26 12.38
N ASP A 211 -26.17 22.14 11.86
CA ASP A 211 -26.46 23.54 11.59
C ASP A 211 -27.07 23.79 10.20
N PHE A 212 -27.28 22.75 9.42
CA PHE A 212 -27.81 22.85 8.05
C PHE A 212 -29.24 22.26 7.99
N GLU A 213 -30.15 22.99 7.35
CA GLU A 213 -31.55 22.57 7.15
C GLU A 213 -31.93 22.66 5.68
N PHE A 214 -32.71 21.70 5.21
CA PHE A 214 -33.28 21.70 3.86
C PHE A 214 -34.65 21.02 3.84
N GLU A 215 -35.44 21.33 2.81
CA GLU A 215 -36.71 20.66 2.57
C GLU A 215 -36.49 19.39 1.78
N PHE A 216 -37.09 18.30 2.19
CA PHE A 216 -37.01 17.02 1.53
C PHE A 216 -37.95 16.97 0.33
N TYR A 217 -37.44 16.58 -0.83
CA TYR A 217 -38.21 16.35 -2.04
C TYR A 217 -37.73 15.06 -2.70
N ASN A 218 -38.69 14.33 -3.31
CA ASN A 218 -38.47 13.01 -3.91
C ASN A 218 -37.87 13.12 -5.34
#